data_098f8616f3ec3b98f9bf37bcab90217f
#
_entry.id   098f8616f3ec3b98f9bf37bcab90217f
#
_cell.length_a   1.000
_cell.length_b   1.000
_cell.length_c   1.000
_cell.angle_alpha   90.00
_cell.angle_beta   90.00
_cell.angle_gamma   90.00
#
_symmetry.space_group_name_H-M   'P 1'
#
loop_
_entity.id
_entity.type
_entity.pdbx_description
1 polymer ?
#
loop_
_entity_poly.entity_id
_entity_poly.type
_entity_poly.pdbx_seq_one_letter_code
_entity_poly.pdbx_strand_id
1 'polypeptide(L)'
;MSLLEGIKTPRDLDGLSREQLARLVEEIRTFLITEVSKTGGHLGPNLGVVELTVAIHRVFDSPNDAIVFDTGHQSYVHKLLTGRQDFSRLRMKGGLAGYPQRSESVHDIVESSHASSSLSWADGISRAFTMTGQNDRYVVAVVGDGALTGGMTWEALNNISDDNNRRLVIIVNDNGRSYAPTIGGMARFLNTVRTRRGYRDLYRSSERLFARFGAPGRAIYRGTRGAMHGFLARFSNNEALYSNLDIKYIGPIHGHDLTAVEEALKQAKNYEAPVIVHVITEKGHGFEPALADAADQFHAVGHIDAETGEPIEHASRPS
;
A
#
# COMPACT_ATOMS: atom_id res chain seq x y z
N MET A 1 -11.20 -10.96 -22.36
CA MET A 1 -11.36 -11.60 -21.04
C MET A 1 -10.61 -10.73 -20.04
N SER A 2 -11.24 -10.37 -18.94
CA SER A 2 -10.60 -9.56 -17.89
C SER A 2 -9.51 -10.40 -17.20
N LEU A 3 -8.33 -9.81 -16.97
CA LEU A 3 -7.27 -10.47 -16.19
C LEU A 3 -7.70 -10.63 -14.73
N LEU A 4 -8.38 -9.60 -14.18
CA LEU A 4 -8.85 -9.61 -12.80
C LEU A 4 -9.79 -10.78 -12.51
N GLU A 5 -10.71 -11.11 -13.44
CA GLU A 5 -11.60 -12.26 -13.30
C GLU A 5 -10.86 -13.60 -13.18
N GLY A 6 -9.66 -13.68 -13.75
CA GLY A 6 -8.78 -14.84 -13.66
C GLY A 6 -8.06 -14.99 -12.32
N ILE A 7 -7.94 -13.92 -11.52
CA ILE A 7 -7.26 -13.94 -10.23
C ILE A 7 -8.20 -14.50 -9.15
N LYS A 8 -7.92 -15.69 -8.64
CA LYS A 8 -8.66 -16.32 -7.54
C LYS A 8 -7.80 -16.46 -6.28
N THR A 9 -6.49 -16.51 -6.46
CA THR A 9 -5.50 -16.58 -5.40
C THR A 9 -4.34 -15.64 -5.71
N PRO A 10 -3.56 -15.19 -4.72
CA PRO A 10 -2.37 -14.39 -4.97
C PRO A 10 -1.34 -15.06 -5.90
N ARG A 11 -1.29 -16.39 -5.93
CA ARG A 11 -0.37 -17.14 -6.81
C ARG A 11 -0.67 -17.00 -8.29
N ASP A 12 -1.89 -16.62 -8.66
CA ASP A 12 -2.26 -16.36 -10.04
C ASP A 12 -1.52 -15.13 -10.62
N LEU A 13 -0.89 -14.33 -9.75
CA LEU A 13 -0.04 -13.22 -10.16
C LEU A 13 1.36 -13.64 -10.63
N ASP A 14 1.83 -14.83 -10.26
CA ASP A 14 3.23 -15.24 -10.48
C ASP A 14 3.58 -15.42 -11.96
N GLY A 15 2.62 -15.88 -12.75
CA GLY A 15 2.81 -16.14 -14.18
C GLY A 15 2.59 -14.91 -15.10
N LEU A 16 2.21 -13.75 -14.54
CA LEU A 16 1.87 -12.59 -15.35
C LEU A 16 3.10 -11.82 -15.83
N SER A 17 3.11 -11.47 -17.12
CA SER A 17 4.14 -10.59 -17.70
C SER A 17 4.00 -9.15 -17.16
N ARG A 18 5.01 -8.31 -17.38
CA ARG A 18 4.97 -6.89 -16.99
C ARG A 18 3.81 -6.14 -17.63
N GLU A 19 3.51 -6.44 -18.90
CA GLU A 19 2.40 -5.84 -19.63
C GLU A 19 1.06 -6.30 -19.06
N GLN A 20 0.94 -7.57 -18.70
CA GLN A 20 -0.26 -8.12 -18.06
C GLN A 20 -0.47 -7.51 -16.67
N LEU A 21 0.58 -7.35 -15.89
CA LEU A 21 0.51 -6.69 -14.58
C LEU A 21 0.08 -5.24 -14.69
N ALA A 22 0.59 -4.49 -15.67
CA ALA A 22 0.16 -3.11 -15.92
C ALA A 22 -1.34 -3.05 -16.29
N ARG A 23 -1.81 -3.98 -17.12
CA ARG A 23 -3.25 -4.09 -17.43
C ARG A 23 -4.08 -4.48 -16.23
N LEU A 24 -3.62 -5.43 -15.41
CA LEU A 24 -4.32 -5.85 -14.20
C LEU A 24 -4.50 -4.68 -13.22
N VAL A 25 -3.47 -3.87 -13.04
CA VAL A 25 -3.51 -2.66 -12.20
C VAL A 25 -4.62 -1.70 -12.68
N GLU A 26 -4.72 -1.46 -13.99
CA GLU A 26 -5.77 -0.61 -14.55
C GLU A 26 -7.17 -1.26 -14.46
N GLU A 27 -7.28 -2.58 -14.66
CA GLU A 27 -8.54 -3.31 -14.46
C GLU A 27 -9.01 -3.25 -13.00
N ILE A 28 -8.10 -3.36 -12.02
CA ILE A 28 -8.41 -3.21 -10.59
C ILE A 28 -8.91 -1.78 -10.30
N ARG A 29 -8.25 -0.75 -10.83
CA ARG A 29 -8.68 0.65 -10.66
C ARG A 29 -10.08 0.88 -11.20
N THR A 30 -10.31 0.45 -12.44
CA THR A 30 -11.63 0.56 -13.09
C THR A 30 -12.70 -0.17 -12.28
N PHE A 31 -12.40 -1.37 -11.79
CA PHE A 31 -13.31 -2.14 -10.94
C PHE A 31 -13.64 -1.38 -9.64
N LEU A 32 -12.62 -0.87 -8.94
CA LEU A 32 -12.83 -0.12 -7.69
C LEU A 32 -13.68 1.14 -7.92
N ILE A 33 -13.38 1.92 -8.95
CA ILE A 33 -14.16 3.11 -9.30
C ILE A 33 -15.61 2.71 -9.58
N THR A 34 -15.83 1.69 -10.41
CA THR A 34 -17.16 1.27 -10.83
C THR A 34 -17.99 0.72 -9.65
N GLU A 35 -17.44 -0.18 -8.86
CA GLU A 35 -18.19 -0.89 -7.83
C GLU A 35 -18.34 -0.09 -6.53
N VAL A 36 -17.28 0.62 -6.10
CA VAL A 36 -17.35 1.44 -4.88
C VAL A 36 -18.22 2.67 -5.09
N SER A 37 -18.28 3.22 -6.30
CA SER A 37 -19.24 4.30 -6.62
C SER A 37 -20.70 3.86 -6.44
N LYS A 38 -21.03 2.60 -6.69
CA LYS A 38 -22.38 2.04 -6.52
C LYS A 38 -22.73 1.70 -5.07
N THR A 39 -21.73 1.27 -4.28
CA THR A 39 -21.99 0.74 -2.93
C THR A 39 -21.60 1.69 -1.82
N GLY A 40 -20.78 2.68 -2.15
CA GLY A 40 -20.06 3.49 -1.18
C GLY A 40 -18.88 2.73 -0.56
N GLY A 41 -17.94 3.45 0.04
CA GLY A 41 -16.77 2.86 0.68
C GLY A 41 -15.54 3.74 0.63
N HIS A 42 -14.38 3.17 0.97
CA HIS A 42 -13.09 3.87 0.96
C HIS A 42 -12.48 3.81 -0.45
N LEU A 43 -12.79 4.80 -1.31
CA LEU A 43 -12.35 4.78 -2.71
C LEU A 43 -10.91 5.30 -2.86
N GLY A 44 -10.66 6.55 -2.49
CA GLY A 44 -9.36 7.20 -2.67
C GLY A 44 -8.19 6.45 -2.02
N PRO A 45 -8.30 5.99 -0.76
CA PRO A 45 -7.24 5.20 -0.13
C PRO A 45 -6.91 3.90 -0.87
N ASN A 46 -7.91 3.20 -1.43
CA ASN A 46 -7.70 1.95 -2.16
C ASN A 46 -7.11 2.18 -3.55
N LEU A 47 -7.49 3.26 -4.24
CA LEU A 47 -6.87 3.64 -5.52
C LEU A 47 -5.38 3.96 -5.36
N GLY A 48 -4.99 4.53 -4.21
CA GLY A 48 -3.60 4.85 -3.91
C GLY A 48 -2.69 3.66 -3.66
N VAL A 49 -3.24 2.48 -3.37
CA VAL A 49 -2.44 1.30 -2.95
C VAL A 49 -2.54 0.11 -3.92
N VAL A 50 -2.99 0.32 -5.15
CA VAL A 50 -3.19 -0.79 -6.10
C VAL A 50 -1.86 -1.48 -6.40
N GLU A 51 -0.86 -0.74 -6.90
CA GLU A 51 0.47 -1.30 -7.22
C GLU A 51 1.16 -1.85 -5.99
N LEU A 52 1.06 -1.14 -4.86
CA LEU A 52 1.64 -1.59 -3.60
C LEU A 52 1.07 -2.94 -3.16
N THR A 53 -0.25 -3.12 -3.22
CA THR A 53 -0.89 -4.38 -2.80
C THR A 53 -0.57 -5.53 -3.77
N VAL A 54 -0.54 -5.26 -5.09
CA VAL A 54 -0.08 -6.24 -6.09
C VAL A 54 1.37 -6.65 -5.79
N ALA A 55 2.27 -5.71 -5.51
CA ALA A 55 3.67 -6.00 -5.19
C ALA A 55 3.80 -6.85 -3.90
N ILE A 56 3.02 -6.54 -2.86
CA ILE A 56 3.00 -7.31 -1.61
C ILE A 56 2.66 -8.78 -1.91
N HIS A 57 1.57 -9.03 -2.64
CA HIS A 57 1.12 -10.39 -2.97
C HIS A 57 2.03 -11.15 -3.94
N ARG A 58 2.88 -10.45 -4.69
CA ARG A 58 3.90 -11.08 -5.55
C ARG A 58 5.19 -11.41 -4.83
N VAL A 59 5.46 -10.76 -3.70
CA VAL A 59 6.71 -10.96 -2.94
C VAL A 59 6.49 -11.86 -1.73
N PHE A 60 5.34 -11.76 -1.09
CA PHE A 60 5.02 -12.52 0.13
C PHE A 60 3.93 -13.57 -0.15
N ASP A 61 4.10 -14.74 0.44
CA ASP A 61 3.23 -15.90 0.24
C ASP A 61 2.05 -15.93 1.23
N SER A 62 1.05 -15.04 1.01
CA SER A 62 -0.17 -15.05 1.82
C SER A 62 -1.05 -16.29 1.50
N PRO A 63 -1.62 -17.00 2.50
CA PRO A 63 -1.69 -16.64 3.92
C PRO A 63 -0.54 -17.20 4.78
N ASN A 64 0.45 -17.86 4.17
CA ASN A 64 1.61 -18.35 4.92
C ASN A 64 2.36 -17.19 5.56
N ASP A 65 2.71 -16.17 4.79
CA ASP A 65 3.15 -14.87 5.33
C ASP A 65 1.92 -14.06 5.79
N ALA A 66 1.97 -13.49 6.99
CA ALA A 66 0.85 -12.74 7.55
C ALA A 66 0.86 -11.28 7.08
N ILE A 67 -0.19 -10.83 6.40
CA ILE A 67 -0.36 -9.44 5.98
C ILE A 67 -1.35 -8.75 6.92
N VAL A 68 -0.93 -7.66 7.55
CA VAL A 68 -1.71 -6.87 8.51
C VAL A 68 -1.88 -5.45 7.99
N PHE A 69 -3.11 -4.99 7.85
CA PHE A 69 -3.42 -3.63 7.42
C PHE A 69 -3.78 -2.76 8.63
N ASP A 70 -3.12 -1.62 8.79
CA ASP A 70 -3.54 -0.64 9.80
C ASP A 70 -4.88 -0.02 9.44
N THR A 71 -5.77 0.10 10.42
CA THR A 71 -7.17 0.50 10.21
C THR A 71 -7.94 -0.49 9.31
N GLY A 72 -7.31 -1.12 8.34
CA GLY A 72 -7.89 -2.09 7.43
C GLY A 72 -8.74 -1.53 6.27
N HIS A 73 -8.90 -0.22 6.16
CA HIS A 73 -9.70 0.43 5.12
C HIS A 73 -9.07 0.40 3.72
N GLN A 74 -7.77 0.13 3.61
CA GLN A 74 -7.00 0.01 2.36
C GLN A 74 -6.88 -1.45 1.90
N SER A 75 -7.84 -2.32 2.19
CA SER A 75 -7.77 -3.76 1.93
C SER A 75 -8.62 -4.25 0.76
N TYR A 76 -9.25 -3.35 -0.01
CA TYR A 76 -10.12 -3.80 -1.12
C TYR A 76 -9.34 -4.50 -2.22
N VAL A 77 -8.15 -3.99 -2.56
CA VAL A 77 -7.26 -4.66 -3.53
C VAL A 77 -6.82 -6.03 -3.01
N HIS A 78 -6.50 -6.15 -1.72
CA HIS A 78 -6.21 -7.42 -1.07
C HIS A 78 -7.39 -8.41 -1.19
N LYS A 79 -8.63 -7.94 -0.99
CA LYS A 79 -9.82 -8.78 -1.20
C LYS A 79 -9.92 -9.28 -2.64
N LEU A 80 -9.74 -8.38 -3.62
CA LEU A 80 -9.77 -8.73 -5.05
C LEU A 80 -8.74 -9.81 -5.40
N LEU A 81 -7.49 -9.63 -4.96
CA LEU A 81 -6.38 -10.54 -5.25
C LEU A 81 -6.47 -11.88 -4.50
N THR A 82 -7.32 -11.96 -3.47
CA THR A 82 -7.62 -13.20 -2.72
C THR A 82 -8.97 -13.82 -3.12
N GLY A 83 -9.47 -13.50 -4.32
CA GLY A 83 -10.63 -14.13 -4.95
C GLY A 83 -11.99 -13.54 -4.56
N ARG A 84 -12.03 -12.51 -3.72
CA ARG A 84 -13.26 -11.85 -3.26
C ARG A 84 -13.62 -10.68 -4.17
N GLN A 85 -14.29 -10.95 -5.29
CA GLN A 85 -14.55 -9.97 -6.36
C GLN A 85 -16.03 -9.54 -6.45
N ASP A 86 -16.91 -10.05 -5.61
CA ASP A 86 -18.30 -9.59 -5.54
C ASP A 86 -18.47 -8.41 -4.57
N PHE A 87 -18.35 -7.20 -5.09
CA PHE A 87 -18.52 -5.97 -4.34
C PHE A 87 -19.95 -5.42 -4.42
N SER A 88 -20.89 -6.14 -5.05
CA SER A 88 -22.28 -5.67 -5.24
C SER A 88 -22.98 -5.34 -3.93
N ARG A 89 -22.55 -5.94 -2.81
CA ARG A 89 -23.04 -5.73 -1.46
C ARG A 89 -21.95 -5.35 -0.47
N LEU A 90 -20.90 -4.69 -0.94
CA LEU A 90 -19.82 -4.22 -0.07
C LEU A 90 -20.35 -3.38 1.08
N ARG A 91 -19.94 -3.67 2.32
CA ARG A 91 -20.38 -3.00 3.56
C ARG A 91 -21.86 -3.19 3.91
N MET A 92 -22.56 -4.07 3.23
CA MET A 92 -23.97 -4.42 3.52
C MET A 92 -24.04 -5.79 4.21
N LYS A 93 -25.14 -6.02 4.92
CA LYS A 93 -25.39 -7.31 5.57
C LYS A 93 -25.39 -8.46 4.56
N GLY A 94 -24.53 -9.44 4.80
CA GLY A 94 -24.34 -10.61 3.93
C GLY A 94 -23.54 -10.34 2.65
N GLY A 95 -22.89 -9.18 2.55
CA GLY A 95 -21.86 -8.87 1.57
C GLY A 95 -20.48 -8.79 2.23
N LEU A 96 -19.47 -8.37 1.46
CA LEU A 96 -18.12 -8.19 1.96
C LEU A 96 -18.01 -7.02 2.95
N ALA A 97 -17.26 -7.20 4.01
CA ALA A 97 -16.93 -6.13 4.96
C ALA A 97 -16.02 -5.08 4.32
N GLY A 98 -16.08 -3.86 4.81
CA GLY A 98 -15.18 -2.76 4.39
C GLY A 98 -13.77 -2.85 4.96
N TYR A 99 -13.47 -3.90 5.73
CA TYR A 99 -12.21 -4.18 6.43
C TYR A 99 -11.86 -5.66 6.29
N PRO A 100 -10.61 -6.09 6.60
CA PRO A 100 -10.30 -7.50 6.69
C PRO A 100 -11.21 -8.22 7.68
N GLN A 101 -11.69 -9.39 7.31
CA GLN A 101 -12.59 -10.20 8.15
C GLN A 101 -12.27 -11.70 8.02
N ARG A 102 -11.89 -12.32 9.13
CA ARG A 102 -11.41 -13.72 9.17
C ARG A 102 -12.46 -14.73 8.71
N SER A 103 -13.73 -14.41 8.91
CA SER A 103 -14.82 -15.25 8.41
C SER A 103 -14.98 -15.21 6.87
N GLU A 104 -14.40 -14.24 6.19
CA GLU A 104 -14.41 -14.14 4.73
C GLU A 104 -13.23 -14.87 4.09
N SER A 105 -12.06 -14.86 4.73
CA SER A 105 -10.85 -15.42 4.12
C SER A 105 -9.78 -15.75 5.14
N VAL A 106 -9.03 -16.85 4.86
CA VAL A 106 -7.82 -17.21 5.61
C VAL A 106 -6.68 -16.22 5.44
N HIS A 107 -6.75 -15.33 4.44
CA HIS A 107 -5.78 -14.27 4.20
C HIS A 107 -5.96 -13.07 5.15
N ASP A 108 -7.11 -12.95 5.80
CA ASP A 108 -7.43 -11.87 6.74
C ASP A 108 -7.03 -12.29 8.16
N ILE A 109 -5.87 -11.85 8.61
CA ILE A 109 -5.26 -12.32 9.88
C ILE A 109 -5.78 -11.51 11.07
N VAL A 110 -5.95 -10.19 10.92
CA VAL A 110 -6.35 -9.26 11.99
C VAL A 110 -7.62 -8.53 11.57
N GLU A 111 -8.61 -8.56 12.45
CA GLU A 111 -9.86 -7.81 12.35
C GLU A 111 -9.80 -6.59 13.27
N SER A 112 -9.33 -5.47 12.75
CA SER A 112 -9.27 -4.23 13.50
C SER A 112 -9.51 -3.04 12.57
N SER A 113 -10.38 -2.13 13.02
CA SER A 113 -10.60 -0.83 12.38
C SER A 113 -9.94 0.33 13.14
N HIS A 114 -9.14 0.03 14.17
CA HIS A 114 -8.43 1.03 14.95
C HIS A 114 -7.10 1.41 14.30
N ALA A 115 -6.90 2.71 14.10
CA ALA A 115 -5.62 3.24 13.63
C ALA A 115 -4.50 3.00 14.65
N SER A 116 -3.27 2.88 14.15
CA SER A 116 -2.05 2.74 14.95
C SER A 116 -1.88 1.40 15.68
N SER A 117 -2.73 0.41 15.42
CA SER A 117 -2.72 -0.88 16.12
C SER A 117 -1.93 -1.98 15.38
N SER A 118 -1.72 -1.84 14.08
CA SER A 118 -1.17 -2.90 13.22
C SER A 118 0.23 -3.35 13.63
N LEU A 119 1.09 -2.44 14.07
CA LEU A 119 2.46 -2.79 14.47
C LEU A 119 2.49 -3.62 15.75
N SER A 120 1.60 -3.35 16.70
CA SER A 120 1.48 -4.19 17.92
C SER A 120 1.01 -5.61 17.57
N TRP A 121 0.04 -5.75 16.63
CA TRP A 121 -0.36 -7.06 16.13
C TRP A 121 0.79 -7.75 15.40
N ALA A 122 1.50 -7.03 14.52
CA ALA A 122 2.62 -7.57 13.75
C ALA A 122 3.79 -8.00 14.63
N ASP A 123 4.10 -7.23 15.68
CA ASP A 123 5.09 -7.60 16.70
C ASP A 123 4.69 -8.92 17.38
N GLY A 124 3.46 -9.02 17.88
CA GLY A 124 2.97 -10.21 18.56
C GLY A 124 2.96 -11.45 17.65
N ILE A 125 2.52 -11.31 16.38
CA ILE A 125 2.49 -12.42 15.41
C ILE A 125 3.92 -12.86 15.08
N SER A 126 4.85 -11.93 14.84
CA SER A 126 6.25 -12.27 14.52
C SER A 126 6.95 -12.97 15.66
N ARG A 127 6.69 -12.56 16.92
CA ARG A 127 7.15 -13.27 18.13
C ARG A 127 6.58 -14.67 18.22
N ALA A 128 5.27 -14.83 17.96
CA ALA A 128 4.62 -16.14 17.94
C ALA A 128 5.23 -17.07 16.90
N PHE A 129 5.55 -16.58 15.71
CA PHE A 129 6.23 -17.39 14.68
C PHE A 129 7.61 -17.86 15.18
N THR A 130 8.41 -16.98 15.74
CA THR A 130 9.72 -17.36 16.33
C THR A 130 9.57 -18.37 17.46
N MET A 131 8.66 -18.14 18.40
CA MET A 131 8.43 -19.03 19.54
C MET A 131 7.92 -20.43 19.14
N THR A 132 7.23 -20.54 18.00
CA THR A 132 6.70 -21.81 17.48
C THR A 132 7.58 -22.44 16.39
N GLY A 133 8.78 -21.92 16.17
CA GLY A 133 9.74 -22.45 15.20
C GLY A 133 9.39 -22.18 13.73
N GLN A 134 8.45 -21.25 13.45
CA GLN A 134 8.03 -20.87 12.10
C GLN A 134 8.89 -19.71 11.58
N ASN A 135 10.22 -19.87 11.63
CA ASN A 135 11.18 -18.81 11.35
C ASN A 135 11.32 -18.42 9.87
N ASP A 136 10.70 -19.15 8.96
CA ASP A 136 10.66 -18.90 7.52
C ASP A 136 9.52 -17.97 7.08
N ARG A 137 8.55 -17.72 7.98
CA ARG A 137 7.37 -16.88 7.71
C ARG A 137 7.63 -15.41 7.99
N TYR A 138 7.08 -14.58 7.15
CA TYR A 138 7.12 -13.12 7.30
C TYR A 138 5.83 -12.57 7.89
N VAL A 139 5.96 -11.44 8.59
CA VAL A 139 4.83 -10.56 8.90
C VAL A 139 5.03 -9.24 8.14
N VAL A 140 4.01 -8.82 7.41
CA VAL A 140 3.99 -7.57 6.64
C VAL A 140 2.93 -6.68 7.23
N ALA A 141 3.32 -5.54 7.80
CA ALA A 141 2.39 -4.54 8.33
C ALA A 141 2.31 -3.35 7.38
N VAL A 142 1.12 -3.04 6.86
CA VAL A 142 0.87 -1.86 6.02
C VAL A 142 0.28 -0.75 6.89
N VAL A 143 1.03 0.34 7.05
CA VAL A 143 0.71 1.45 7.96
C VAL A 143 0.61 2.74 7.17
N GLY A 144 -0.51 3.45 7.26
CA GLY A 144 -0.65 4.79 6.68
C GLY A 144 0.11 5.85 7.50
N ASP A 145 0.54 6.92 6.84
CA ASP A 145 1.23 8.06 7.47
C ASP A 145 0.41 8.70 8.61
N GLY A 146 -0.92 8.72 8.50
CA GLY A 146 -1.80 9.17 9.57
C GLY A 146 -1.71 8.29 10.83
N ALA A 147 -1.63 6.97 10.66
CA ALA A 147 -1.51 6.02 11.77
C ALA A 147 -0.14 6.10 12.47
N LEU A 148 0.91 6.55 11.80
CA LEU A 148 2.22 6.80 12.41
C LEU A 148 2.20 7.93 13.45
N THR A 149 1.16 8.76 13.51
CA THR A 149 1.05 9.83 14.51
C THR A 149 0.54 9.32 15.86
N GLY A 150 0.02 8.10 15.92
CA GLY A 150 -0.52 7.51 17.15
C GLY A 150 0.56 6.93 18.06
N GLY A 151 0.37 7.07 19.39
CA GLY A 151 1.32 6.62 20.38
C GLY A 151 1.60 5.11 20.36
N MET A 152 0.57 4.29 20.08
CA MET A 152 0.72 2.83 19.99
C MET A 152 1.71 2.40 18.91
N THR A 153 1.76 3.11 17.78
CA THR A 153 2.76 2.86 16.73
C THR A 153 4.19 3.02 17.25
N TRP A 154 4.45 4.06 18.04
CA TRP A 154 5.77 4.33 18.61
C TRP A 154 6.15 3.33 19.69
N GLU A 155 5.20 2.93 20.52
CA GLU A 155 5.42 1.87 21.50
C GLU A 155 5.76 0.55 20.79
N ALA A 156 5.01 0.19 19.75
CA ALA A 156 5.29 -1.01 18.97
C ALA A 156 6.66 -0.94 18.29
N LEU A 157 7.05 0.19 17.69
CA LEU A 157 8.37 0.38 17.09
C LEU A 157 9.49 0.21 18.12
N ASN A 158 9.31 0.76 19.34
CA ASN A 158 10.25 0.57 20.44
C ASN A 158 10.39 -0.92 20.82
N ASN A 159 9.27 -1.66 20.90
CA ASN A 159 9.29 -3.09 21.20
C ASN A 159 9.89 -3.93 20.06
N ILE A 160 9.64 -3.52 18.80
CA ILE A 160 10.20 -4.19 17.62
C ILE A 160 11.73 -4.00 17.58
N SER A 161 12.22 -2.82 17.94
CA SER A 161 13.64 -2.49 17.92
C SER A 161 14.48 -3.26 18.95
N ASP A 162 13.85 -3.81 19.99
CA ASP A 162 14.52 -4.58 21.04
C ASP A 162 14.98 -5.98 20.57
N ASP A 163 14.42 -6.50 19.48
CA ASP A 163 14.75 -7.83 18.94
C ASP A 163 14.78 -7.85 17.42
N ASN A 164 15.98 -7.89 16.87
CA ASN A 164 16.23 -7.86 15.44
C ASN A 164 16.17 -9.25 14.76
N ASN A 165 15.88 -10.32 15.50
CA ASN A 165 15.86 -11.69 14.97
C ASN A 165 14.45 -12.13 14.53
N ARG A 166 13.74 -11.27 13.84
CA ARG A 166 12.36 -11.52 13.39
C ARG A 166 12.12 -11.03 11.97
N ARG A 167 11.41 -11.80 11.18
CA ARG A 167 11.05 -11.48 9.79
C ARG A 167 9.83 -10.58 9.75
N LEU A 168 10.02 -9.28 9.96
CA LEU A 168 8.97 -8.26 10.00
C LEU A 168 9.25 -7.15 8.99
N VAL A 169 8.34 -6.92 8.06
CA VAL A 169 8.41 -5.82 7.09
C VAL A 169 7.30 -4.80 7.41
N ILE A 170 7.70 -3.58 7.70
CA ILE A 170 6.81 -2.47 7.99
C ILE A 170 6.74 -1.58 6.75
N ILE A 171 5.61 -1.55 6.08
CA ILE A 171 5.39 -0.72 4.90
C ILE A 171 4.69 0.57 5.34
N VAL A 172 5.41 1.68 5.26
CA VAL A 172 4.84 3.01 5.48
C VAL A 172 4.26 3.51 4.16
N ASN A 173 2.94 3.53 4.06
CA ASN A 173 2.21 4.13 2.94
C ASN A 173 2.02 5.63 3.20
N ASP A 174 2.88 6.45 2.61
CA ASP A 174 2.88 7.90 2.75
C ASP A 174 2.18 8.58 1.59
N ASN A 175 0.94 9.03 1.79
CA ASN A 175 0.21 9.84 0.83
C ASN A 175 -0.01 11.30 1.31
N GLY A 176 0.50 11.65 2.50
CA GLY A 176 0.51 13.00 3.05
C GLY A 176 -0.77 13.44 3.70
N ARG A 177 -1.79 12.60 3.73
CA ARG A 177 -3.06 12.95 4.38
C ARG A 177 -3.90 11.73 4.76
N SER A 178 -4.67 11.90 5.82
CA SER A 178 -5.75 11.04 6.21
C SER A 178 -7.08 11.61 5.69
N TYR A 179 -8.01 12.06 6.56
CA TYR A 179 -9.11 12.95 6.17
C TYR A 179 -8.60 14.37 5.91
N ALA A 180 -7.63 14.81 6.71
CA ALA A 180 -6.94 16.09 6.58
C ALA A 180 -5.43 15.86 6.38
N PRO A 181 -4.67 16.87 5.95
CA PRO A 181 -3.23 16.78 5.90
C PRO A 181 -2.65 16.33 7.24
N THR A 182 -1.71 15.37 7.20
CA THR A 182 -1.04 14.87 8.41
C THR A 182 -0.22 16.00 9.05
N ILE A 183 -0.34 16.21 10.35
CA ILE A 183 0.30 17.30 11.10
C ILE A 183 1.28 16.74 12.16
N GLY A 184 2.13 17.61 12.71
CA GLY A 184 3.06 17.30 13.78
C GLY A 184 4.49 17.03 13.30
N GLY A 185 5.34 16.55 14.22
CA GLY A 185 6.78 16.31 13.96
C GLY A 185 7.01 15.23 12.91
N MET A 186 6.23 14.14 12.98
CA MET A 186 6.28 13.03 12.03
C MET A 186 5.88 13.50 10.63
N ALA A 187 4.78 14.23 10.51
CA ALA A 187 4.35 14.80 9.22
C ALA A 187 5.42 15.72 8.62
N ARG A 188 6.06 16.55 9.44
CA ARG A 188 7.19 17.40 8.99
C ARG A 188 8.36 16.55 8.51
N PHE A 189 8.68 15.48 9.20
CA PHE A 189 9.74 14.55 8.79
C PHE A 189 9.40 13.88 7.45
N LEU A 190 8.24 13.25 7.31
CA LEU A 190 7.79 12.60 6.07
C LEU A 190 7.72 13.61 4.92
N ASN A 191 7.22 14.82 5.19
CA ASN A 191 7.19 15.89 4.19
C ASN A 191 8.59 16.34 3.76
N THR A 192 9.55 16.41 4.69
CA THR A 192 10.95 16.70 4.36
C THR A 192 11.54 15.62 3.46
N VAL A 193 11.25 14.36 3.74
CA VAL A 193 11.67 13.22 2.89
C VAL A 193 11.04 13.32 1.50
N ARG A 194 9.73 13.57 1.43
CA ARG A 194 8.97 13.70 0.18
C ARG A 194 9.40 14.90 -0.67
N THR A 195 9.71 16.04 -0.03
CA THR A 195 10.01 17.32 -0.72
C THR A 195 11.48 17.54 -1.00
N ARG A 196 12.38 16.66 -0.56
CA ARG A 196 13.81 16.79 -0.88
C ARG A 196 13.99 16.89 -2.40
N ARG A 197 14.55 18.03 -2.85
CA ARG A 197 14.74 18.38 -4.27
C ARG A 197 15.42 17.26 -5.06
N GLY A 198 16.37 16.54 -4.46
CA GLY A 198 17.08 15.44 -5.09
C GLY A 198 16.18 14.27 -5.54
N TYR A 199 15.15 13.93 -4.79
CA TYR A 199 14.25 12.81 -5.15
C TYR A 199 13.33 13.18 -6.33
N ARG A 200 12.65 14.34 -6.26
CA ARG A 200 11.73 14.79 -7.33
C ARG A 200 12.44 15.20 -8.61
N ASP A 201 13.55 15.92 -8.47
CA ASP A 201 14.26 16.46 -9.63
C ASP A 201 15.03 15.36 -10.36
N LEU A 202 15.55 14.37 -9.65
CA LEU A 202 16.25 13.24 -10.24
C LEU A 202 15.27 12.33 -11.01
N TYR A 203 14.08 12.07 -10.44
CA TYR A 203 13.03 11.30 -11.10
C TYR A 203 12.57 11.99 -12.40
N ARG A 204 12.20 13.28 -12.33
CA ARG A 204 11.76 14.07 -13.49
C ARG A 204 12.88 14.29 -14.51
N SER A 205 14.12 14.45 -14.05
CA SER A 205 15.26 14.69 -14.94
C SER A 205 15.69 13.42 -15.66
N SER A 206 15.68 12.27 -14.99
CA SER A 206 15.97 10.99 -15.63
C SER A 206 14.92 10.64 -16.68
N GLU A 207 13.63 10.79 -16.37
CA GLU A 207 12.55 10.55 -17.32
C GLU A 207 12.65 11.47 -18.56
N ARG A 208 12.91 12.77 -18.37
CA ARG A 208 13.11 13.72 -19.47
C ARG A 208 14.37 13.45 -20.28
N LEU A 209 15.45 13.06 -19.64
CA LEU A 209 16.71 12.76 -20.31
C LEU A 209 16.56 11.55 -21.24
N PHE A 210 15.98 10.47 -20.74
CA PHE A 210 15.79 9.25 -21.54
C PHE A 210 14.66 9.40 -22.57
N ALA A 211 13.64 10.22 -22.31
CA ALA A 211 12.61 10.54 -23.30
C ALA A 211 13.16 11.25 -24.54
N ARG A 212 14.25 12.03 -24.40
CA ARG A 212 14.94 12.69 -25.54
C ARG A 212 15.53 11.70 -26.56
N PHE A 213 15.83 10.50 -26.14
CA PHE A 213 16.39 9.44 -27.02
C PHE A 213 15.30 8.55 -27.68
N GLY A 214 14.04 8.94 -27.61
CA GLY A 214 12.94 8.23 -28.27
C GLY A 214 12.65 6.84 -27.70
N ALA A 215 12.23 5.90 -28.57
CA ALA A 215 11.88 4.54 -28.15
C ALA A 215 13.03 3.72 -27.53
N PRO A 216 14.29 3.78 -28.06
CA PRO A 216 15.44 3.12 -27.45
C PRO A 216 15.75 3.66 -26.06
N GLY A 217 15.71 4.98 -25.87
CA GLY A 217 15.96 5.61 -24.57
C GLY A 217 14.96 5.18 -23.51
N ARG A 218 13.68 5.09 -23.88
CA ARG A 218 12.62 4.59 -22.97
C ARG A 218 12.78 3.11 -22.61
N ALA A 219 13.31 2.29 -23.52
CA ALA A 219 13.60 0.88 -23.23
C ALA A 219 14.78 0.74 -22.27
N ILE A 220 15.86 1.50 -22.46
CA ILE A 220 17.03 1.54 -21.56
C ILE A 220 16.59 2.08 -20.19
N TYR A 221 15.82 3.16 -20.14
CA TYR A 221 15.30 3.72 -18.88
C TYR A 221 14.47 2.70 -18.10
N ARG A 222 13.60 1.94 -18.78
CA ARG A 222 12.84 0.86 -18.15
C ARG A 222 13.72 -0.26 -17.62
N GLY A 223 14.79 -0.63 -18.34
CA GLY A 223 15.71 -1.69 -17.93
C GLY A 223 16.68 -1.32 -16.78
N THR A 224 17.07 -0.04 -16.68
CA THR A 224 18.03 0.45 -15.67
C THR A 224 17.36 1.14 -14.48
N ARG A 225 16.07 1.42 -14.58
CA ARG A 225 15.29 2.19 -13.61
C ARG A 225 15.36 1.58 -12.20
N GLY A 226 15.18 0.27 -12.08
CA GLY A 226 15.25 -0.43 -10.80
C GLY A 226 16.63 -0.38 -10.15
N ALA A 227 17.69 -0.62 -10.93
CA ALA A 227 19.07 -0.54 -10.45
C ALA A 227 19.45 0.87 -9.99
N MET A 228 19.00 1.90 -10.70
CA MET A 228 19.25 3.31 -10.35
C MET A 228 18.48 3.72 -9.09
N HIS A 229 17.24 3.25 -8.90
CA HIS A 229 16.47 3.52 -7.69
C HIS A 229 17.06 2.81 -6.46
N GLY A 230 17.49 1.55 -6.58
CA GLY A 230 18.19 0.84 -5.51
C GLY A 230 19.53 1.49 -5.14
N PHE A 231 20.27 2.02 -6.11
CA PHE A 231 21.51 2.76 -5.88
C PHE A 231 21.26 4.10 -5.15
N LEU A 232 20.22 4.83 -5.54
CA LEU A 232 19.89 6.14 -4.97
C LEU A 232 19.27 6.03 -3.57
N ALA A 233 18.47 5.00 -3.30
CA ALA A 233 17.98 4.70 -1.97
C ALA A 233 19.11 4.48 -0.95
N ARG A 234 20.25 3.98 -1.41
CA ARG A 234 21.46 3.78 -0.59
C ARG A 234 22.16 5.07 -0.16
N PHE A 235 21.92 6.19 -0.85
CA PHE A 235 22.53 7.49 -0.55
C PHE A 235 21.58 8.47 0.15
N SER A 236 20.32 8.07 0.42
CA SER A 236 19.44 8.91 1.21
C SER A 236 19.76 8.74 2.70
N ASN A 237 20.52 9.70 3.26
CA ASN A 237 20.81 9.81 4.70
C ASN A 237 19.54 10.15 5.52
N ASN A 238 18.43 9.42 5.30
CA ASN A 238 17.20 9.57 6.05
C ASN A 238 17.14 8.66 7.28
N GLU A 239 18.27 8.11 7.68
CA GLU A 239 18.42 7.24 8.85
C GLU A 239 18.10 7.93 10.18
N ALA A 240 18.09 9.26 10.25
CA ALA A 240 18.12 10.00 11.49
C ALA A 240 16.92 9.76 12.44
N LEU A 241 15.76 9.34 11.95
CA LEU A 241 14.60 9.08 12.81
C LEU A 241 14.52 7.63 13.30
N TYR A 242 14.91 6.69 12.42
CA TYR A 242 14.84 5.26 12.70
C TYR A 242 16.20 4.66 13.08
N SER A 243 17.31 5.39 12.84
CA SER A 243 18.67 4.95 13.23
C SER A 243 18.83 4.73 14.73
N ASN A 244 18.10 5.51 15.55
CA ASN A 244 18.08 5.34 16.99
C ASN A 244 17.29 4.09 17.45
N LEU A 245 16.49 3.49 16.56
CA LEU A 245 15.74 2.27 16.82
C LEU A 245 16.42 1.02 16.26
N ASP A 246 17.59 1.15 15.62
CA ASP A 246 18.30 0.05 14.96
C ASP A 246 17.45 -0.78 13.97
N ILE A 247 16.39 -0.16 13.40
CA ILE A 247 15.55 -0.76 12.37
C ILE A 247 16.02 -0.27 11.00
N LYS A 248 16.26 -1.21 10.08
CA LYS A 248 16.66 -0.88 8.71
C LYS A 248 15.57 -0.12 7.98
N TYR A 249 16.00 0.85 7.13
CA TYR A 249 15.09 1.69 6.35
C TYR A 249 15.41 1.59 4.86
N ILE A 250 14.37 1.37 4.04
CA ILE A 250 14.43 1.37 2.58
C ILE A 250 13.44 2.42 2.08
N GLY A 251 13.89 3.35 1.29
CA GLY A 251 13.02 4.37 0.68
C GLY A 251 13.62 5.77 0.68
N PRO A 252 12.79 6.76 0.28
CA PRO A 252 11.42 6.61 -0.19
C PRO A 252 11.33 5.97 -1.59
N ILE A 253 10.28 5.16 -1.82
CA ILE A 253 10.00 4.49 -3.09
C ILE A 253 8.76 5.11 -3.74
N HIS A 254 8.75 5.26 -5.05
CA HIS A 254 7.56 5.70 -5.78
C HIS A 254 6.52 4.57 -5.82
N GLY A 255 5.40 4.75 -5.13
CA GLY A 255 4.42 3.68 -4.88
C GLY A 255 3.62 3.23 -6.10
N HIS A 256 3.58 4.04 -7.16
CA HIS A 256 2.94 3.71 -8.44
C HIS A 256 3.93 3.13 -9.47
N ASP A 257 5.16 2.82 -9.05
CA ASP A 257 6.12 2.03 -9.82
C ASP A 257 6.17 0.60 -9.27
N LEU A 258 5.31 -0.28 -9.80
CA LEU A 258 5.20 -1.67 -9.35
C LEU A 258 6.58 -2.37 -9.31
N THR A 259 7.44 -2.10 -10.29
CA THR A 259 8.79 -2.71 -10.33
C THR A 259 9.66 -2.24 -9.17
N ALA A 260 9.69 -0.93 -8.92
CA ALA A 260 10.49 -0.38 -7.84
C ALA A 260 9.98 -0.85 -6.46
N VAL A 261 8.65 -0.95 -6.29
CA VAL A 261 8.05 -1.48 -5.06
C VAL A 261 8.39 -2.95 -4.87
N GLU A 262 8.25 -3.81 -5.91
CA GLU A 262 8.64 -5.22 -5.82
C GLU A 262 10.12 -5.40 -5.45
N GLU A 263 11.02 -4.62 -6.05
CA GLU A 263 12.46 -4.70 -5.77
C GLU A 263 12.77 -4.30 -4.32
N ALA A 264 12.13 -3.22 -3.83
CA ALA A 264 12.29 -2.79 -2.44
C ALA A 264 11.77 -3.84 -1.45
N LEU A 265 10.61 -4.46 -1.72
CA LEU A 265 10.04 -5.52 -0.88
C LEU A 265 10.90 -6.79 -0.91
N LYS A 266 11.46 -7.18 -2.06
CA LYS A 266 12.42 -8.29 -2.17
C LYS A 266 13.70 -7.98 -1.39
N GLN A 267 14.21 -6.76 -1.47
CA GLN A 267 15.35 -6.33 -0.67
C GLN A 267 15.02 -6.40 0.82
N ALA A 268 13.86 -5.94 1.26
CA ALA A 268 13.42 -6.02 2.65
C ALA A 268 13.33 -7.48 3.12
N LYS A 269 12.78 -8.37 2.30
CA LYS A 269 12.68 -9.81 2.58
C LYS A 269 14.06 -10.44 2.82
N ASN A 270 15.09 -10.02 2.09
CA ASN A 270 16.45 -10.57 2.21
C ASN A 270 17.18 -10.16 3.50
N TYR A 271 16.68 -9.18 4.25
CA TYR A 271 17.32 -8.79 5.52
C TYR A 271 17.04 -9.75 6.67
N GLU A 272 15.94 -10.51 6.60
CA GLU A 272 15.52 -11.45 7.66
C GLU A 272 15.42 -10.82 9.07
N ALA A 273 15.24 -9.51 9.12
CA ALA A 273 15.17 -8.68 10.31
C ALA A 273 14.06 -7.63 10.14
N PRO A 274 13.63 -6.91 11.18
CA PRO A 274 12.70 -5.80 11.05
C PRO A 274 13.21 -4.73 10.07
N VAL A 275 12.38 -4.39 9.07
CA VAL A 275 12.71 -3.42 8.02
C VAL A 275 11.54 -2.50 7.79
N ILE A 276 11.80 -1.19 7.71
CA ILE A 276 10.82 -0.20 7.26
C ILE A 276 11.02 0.04 5.75
N VAL A 277 9.95 -0.13 4.98
CA VAL A 277 9.87 0.23 3.56
C VAL A 277 8.94 1.44 3.42
N HIS A 278 9.50 2.59 3.08
CA HIS A 278 8.75 3.83 2.93
C HIS A 278 8.32 4.01 1.47
N VAL A 279 7.02 4.00 1.23
CA VAL A 279 6.41 4.07 -0.10
C VAL A 279 5.57 5.34 -0.19
N ILE A 280 5.88 6.19 -1.17
CA ILE A 280 5.11 7.41 -1.45
C ILE A 280 4.04 7.08 -2.48
N THR A 281 2.78 7.26 -2.10
CA THR A 281 1.62 7.03 -2.96
C THR A 281 0.81 8.32 -3.15
N GLU A 282 -0.16 8.26 -4.04
CA GLU A 282 -1.11 9.34 -4.30
C GLU A 282 -2.53 8.82 -4.04
N LYS A 283 -3.20 9.39 -3.06
CA LYS A 283 -4.58 9.04 -2.74
C LYS A 283 -5.51 9.45 -3.89
N GLY A 284 -6.40 8.54 -4.31
CA GLY A 284 -7.25 8.78 -5.48
C GLY A 284 -6.56 8.59 -6.83
N HIS A 285 -5.34 8.02 -6.86
CA HIS A 285 -4.53 7.85 -8.07
C HIS A 285 -5.31 7.19 -9.22
N GLY A 286 -5.27 7.84 -10.40
CA GLY A 286 -5.95 7.36 -11.62
C GLY A 286 -7.44 7.71 -11.68
N PHE A 287 -7.98 8.50 -10.73
CA PHE A 287 -9.35 8.99 -10.76
C PHE A 287 -9.39 10.49 -10.54
N GLU A 288 -9.52 11.26 -11.63
CA GLU A 288 -9.41 12.72 -11.60
C GLU A 288 -10.37 13.40 -10.60
N PRO A 289 -11.66 12.98 -10.48
CA PRO A 289 -12.55 13.54 -9.47
C PRO A 289 -12.00 13.42 -8.03
N ALA A 290 -11.38 12.30 -7.69
CA ALA A 290 -10.78 12.12 -6.37
C ALA A 290 -9.52 12.95 -6.18
N LEU A 291 -8.70 13.12 -7.23
CA LEU A 291 -7.50 13.97 -7.18
C LEU A 291 -7.86 15.44 -7.03
N ALA A 292 -8.94 15.88 -7.67
CA ALA A 292 -9.44 17.25 -7.60
C ALA A 292 -10.18 17.57 -6.30
N ASP A 293 -10.62 16.57 -5.54
CA ASP A 293 -11.32 16.77 -4.28
C ASP A 293 -10.38 17.30 -3.18
N ALA A 294 -10.55 18.58 -2.87
CA ALA A 294 -9.76 19.26 -1.85
C ALA A 294 -10.14 18.87 -0.42
N ALA A 295 -11.33 18.31 -0.21
CA ALA A 295 -11.83 17.96 1.12
C ALA A 295 -11.04 16.79 1.70
N ASP A 296 -11.17 15.61 1.11
CA ASP A 296 -10.53 14.41 1.65
C ASP A 296 -10.03 13.42 0.59
N GLN A 297 -10.04 13.81 -0.70
CA GLN A 297 -9.64 12.97 -1.84
C GLN A 297 -10.42 11.64 -1.85
N PHE A 298 -11.71 11.72 -1.65
CA PHE A 298 -12.62 10.57 -1.59
C PHE A 298 -12.16 9.52 -0.58
N HIS A 299 -11.80 9.96 0.63
CA HIS A 299 -11.40 9.03 1.70
C HIS A 299 -12.48 7.99 1.94
N ALA A 300 -13.74 8.45 2.05
CA ALA A 300 -14.91 7.60 2.08
C ALA A 300 -16.03 8.29 1.28
N VAL A 301 -16.63 7.54 0.37
CA VAL A 301 -17.72 8.04 -0.47
C VAL A 301 -19.03 7.32 -0.19
N GLY A 302 -20.16 8.00 -0.42
CA GLY A 302 -21.47 7.38 -0.57
C GLY A 302 -21.66 6.81 -1.97
N HIS A 303 -22.92 6.86 -2.46
CA HIS A 303 -23.22 6.58 -3.87
C HIS A 303 -22.82 7.80 -4.72
N ILE A 304 -21.97 7.60 -5.68
CA ILE A 304 -21.49 8.66 -6.58
C ILE A 304 -21.58 8.20 -8.02
N ASP A 305 -21.61 9.14 -8.94
CA ASP A 305 -21.42 8.87 -10.35
C ASP A 305 -19.95 8.52 -10.63
N ALA A 306 -19.71 7.40 -11.31
CA ALA A 306 -18.36 6.88 -11.52
C ALA A 306 -17.51 7.69 -12.53
N GLU A 307 -18.12 8.57 -13.32
CA GLU A 307 -17.41 9.42 -14.28
C GLU A 307 -17.10 10.80 -13.69
N THR A 308 -18.11 11.40 -13.03
CA THR A 308 -18.02 12.78 -12.53
C THR A 308 -17.59 12.87 -11.08
N GLY A 309 -17.77 11.79 -10.28
CA GLY A 309 -17.57 11.79 -8.85
C GLY A 309 -18.67 12.50 -8.04
N GLU A 310 -19.68 13.03 -8.70
CA GLU A 310 -20.78 13.75 -8.04
C GLU A 310 -21.66 12.79 -7.23
N PRO A 311 -22.12 13.21 -6.03
CA PRO A 311 -23.05 12.40 -5.24
C PRO A 311 -24.37 12.14 -5.98
N ILE A 312 -24.80 10.88 -6.01
CA ILE A 312 -26.13 10.51 -6.50
C ILE A 312 -27.11 10.68 -5.36
N GLU A 313 -27.96 11.71 -5.45
CA GLU A 313 -29.04 11.92 -4.49
C GLU A 313 -30.05 10.77 -4.58
N HIS A 314 -30.12 9.94 -3.56
CA HIS A 314 -31.29 9.11 -3.36
C HIS A 314 -32.41 10.01 -2.81
N ALA A 315 -33.53 10.09 -3.52
CA ALA A 315 -34.71 10.74 -3.01
C ALA A 315 -34.97 10.26 -1.55
N SER A 316 -34.85 11.16 -0.59
CA SER A 316 -35.14 10.86 0.81
C SER A 316 -36.56 10.29 0.88
N ARG A 317 -36.74 9.05 1.32
CA ARG A 317 -38.09 8.58 1.67
C ARG A 317 -38.59 9.53 2.75
N PRO A 318 -39.75 10.13 2.58
CA PRO A 318 -40.36 10.89 3.65
C PRO A 318 -40.54 9.97 4.86
N SER A 319 -40.10 10.48 6.03
CA SER A 319 -40.20 9.82 7.34
C SER A 319 -41.62 9.53 7.71
#